data_436edfe3993c3d0b94fb0440d0873a75
#
_entry.id   436edfe3993c3d0b94fb0440d0873a75
#
_cell.length_a   1.000
_cell.length_b   1.000
_cell.length_c   1.000
_cell.angle_alpha   90.00
_cell.angle_beta   90.00
_cell.angle_gamma   90.00
#
_symmetry.space_group_name_H-M   'P 1'
#
loop_
_entity.id
_entity.type
_entity.pdbx_description
1 polymer ?
#
loop_
_entity_poly.entity_id
_entity_poly.type
_entity_poly.pdbx_seq_one_letter_code
_entity_poly.pdbx_strand_id
1 'polypeptide(L)'
;MIARWWRGLRERRDARTLARRPIPDDLWRLTLARFPFLTRRSAQDVQQLREMATLFLDRKEFSGPPDVAVSDEMAVAVAAQACLPVLKLGLSWYDGFIGIVMHPDLVNARRERMDEDGIVHEYDEELSGEAMDGGPVMLSWRDVADAGDTAAWGYNVVIHEFAHVLDMRDGVADGVPPLASREQRERWIEVLDAHYEALCDEVDRGVEPLLDPYGAESPEEFFAVASETFFVAPLELRAELPALYDLLAGFYRQDPAATATVG
;
A
#
# COMPACT_ATOMS: atom_id res chain seq x y z
N MET A 1 5.83 5.30 32.95
CA MET A 1 6.70 4.14 33.29
C MET A 1 6.28 2.88 32.54
N ILE A 2 5.01 2.51 32.53
CA ILE A 2 4.47 1.30 31.87
C ILE A 2 4.75 1.29 30.37
N ALA A 3 4.48 2.36 29.63
CA ALA A 3 4.70 2.45 28.18
C ALA A 3 6.18 2.25 27.76
N ARG A 4 7.12 2.69 28.60
CA ARG A 4 8.56 2.51 28.37
C ARG A 4 8.99 1.06 28.58
N TRP A 5 8.37 0.36 29.51
CA TRP A 5 8.62 -1.07 29.76
C TRP A 5 8.08 -1.94 28.60
N TRP A 6 6.86 -1.69 28.13
CA TRP A 6 6.27 -2.37 26.96
C TRP A 6 7.08 -2.16 25.69
N ARG A 7 7.60 -0.94 25.47
CA ARG A 7 8.48 -0.64 24.32
C ARG A 7 9.75 -1.48 24.39
N GLY A 8 10.41 -1.58 25.51
CA GLY A 8 11.62 -2.40 25.68
C GLY A 8 11.37 -3.91 25.50
N LEU A 9 10.18 -4.42 25.84
CA LEU A 9 9.81 -5.80 25.56
C LEU A 9 9.60 -6.05 24.07
N ARG A 10 8.93 -5.11 23.36
CA ARG A 10 8.73 -5.17 21.90
C ARG A 10 10.08 -5.15 21.17
N GLU A 11 10.96 -4.23 21.51
CA GLU A 11 12.32 -4.13 20.95
C GLU A 11 13.13 -5.43 21.15
N ARG A 12 13.06 -6.06 22.32
CA ARG A 12 13.71 -7.35 22.57
C ARG A 12 13.12 -8.51 21.77
N ARG A 13 11.80 -8.53 21.60
CA ARG A 13 11.13 -9.51 20.74
C ARG A 13 11.55 -9.34 19.30
N ASP A 14 11.50 -8.10 18.78
CA ASP A 14 11.87 -7.77 17.42
C ASP A 14 13.34 -8.16 17.14
N ALA A 15 14.27 -7.81 18.02
CA ALA A 15 15.68 -8.22 17.90
C ALA A 15 15.86 -9.75 17.87
N ARG A 16 15.06 -10.50 18.62
CA ARG A 16 15.10 -11.97 18.61
C ARG A 16 14.55 -12.54 17.29
N THR A 17 13.48 -11.99 16.76
CA THR A 17 12.91 -12.39 15.47
C THR A 17 13.91 -12.15 14.36
N LEU A 18 14.49 -10.95 14.27
CA LEU A 18 15.52 -10.60 13.29
C LEU A 18 16.75 -11.52 13.34
N ALA A 19 17.18 -11.93 14.55
CA ALA A 19 18.30 -12.82 14.72
C ALA A 19 18.02 -14.30 14.37
N ARG A 20 16.75 -14.75 14.52
CA ARG A 20 16.39 -16.16 14.39
C ARG A 20 15.77 -16.52 13.05
N ARG A 21 15.08 -15.59 12.42
CA ARG A 21 14.27 -15.79 11.22
C ARG A 21 14.44 -14.67 10.19
N PRO A 22 15.70 -14.26 9.87
CA PRO A 22 15.88 -13.26 8.82
C PRO A 22 15.38 -13.84 7.49
N ILE A 23 14.81 -12.98 6.65
CA ILE A 23 14.54 -13.37 5.25
C ILE A 23 15.87 -13.84 4.62
N PRO A 24 15.95 -15.05 3.98
CA PRO A 24 17.16 -15.54 3.34
C PRO A 24 17.69 -14.57 2.27
N ASP A 25 19.03 -14.50 2.10
CA ASP A 25 19.66 -13.55 1.17
C ASP A 25 19.28 -13.78 -0.30
N ASP A 26 19.14 -15.04 -0.68
CA ASP A 26 18.74 -15.44 -2.04
C ASP A 26 17.28 -15.06 -2.32
N LEU A 27 16.40 -15.29 -1.38
CA LEU A 27 14.99 -14.91 -1.49
C LEU A 27 14.82 -13.37 -1.53
N TRP A 28 15.57 -12.65 -0.68
CA TRP A 28 15.57 -11.19 -0.71
C TRP A 28 16.08 -10.63 -2.03
N ARG A 29 17.17 -11.19 -2.57
CA ARG A 29 17.68 -10.78 -3.89
C ARG A 29 16.68 -11.05 -5.02
N LEU A 30 15.98 -12.20 -4.97
CA LEU A 30 14.92 -12.53 -5.93
C LEU A 30 13.79 -11.51 -5.86
N THR A 31 13.35 -11.14 -4.65
CA THR A 31 12.32 -10.12 -4.43
C THR A 31 12.73 -8.76 -4.99
N LEU A 32 13.96 -8.30 -4.72
CA LEU A 32 14.44 -7.02 -5.23
C LEU A 32 14.62 -7.04 -6.77
N ALA A 33 14.98 -8.18 -7.35
CA ALA A 33 15.08 -8.32 -8.81
C ALA A 33 13.70 -8.28 -9.48
N ARG A 34 12.68 -8.87 -8.85
CA ARG A 34 11.30 -8.84 -9.35
C ARG A 34 10.64 -7.46 -9.20
N PHE A 35 10.95 -6.73 -8.14
CA PHE A 35 10.38 -5.42 -7.83
C PHE A 35 11.45 -4.32 -7.77
N PRO A 36 11.98 -3.85 -8.92
CA PRO A 36 13.11 -2.91 -8.95
C PRO A 36 12.82 -1.58 -8.24
N PHE A 37 11.56 -1.15 -8.18
CA PHE A 37 11.18 0.08 -7.45
C PHE A 37 11.52 0.00 -5.95
N LEU A 38 11.63 -1.18 -5.35
CA LEU A 38 12.09 -1.37 -3.98
C LEU A 38 13.56 -0.98 -3.76
N THR A 39 14.35 -0.95 -4.83
CA THR A 39 15.79 -0.59 -4.77
C THR A 39 16.08 0.88 -4.97
N ARG A 40 15.09 1.68 -5.40
CA ARG A 40 15.22 3.13 -5.65
C ARG A 40 15.29 3.91 -4.33
N ARG A 41 16.25 3.55 -3.45
CA ARG A 41 16.47 4.17 -2.13
C ARG A 41 17.87 3.85 -1.60
N SER A 42 18.25 4.46 -0.49
CA SER A 42 19.57 4.21 0.11
C SER A 42 19.75 2.74 0.50
N ALA A 43 20.98 2.24 0.51
CA ALA A 43 21.27 0.88 0.97
C ALA A 43 20.81 0.66 2.43
N GLN A 44 20.83 1.70 3.26
CA GLN A 44 20.32 1.66 4.62
C GLN A 44 18.80 1.46 4.64
N ASP A 45 18.06 2.13 3.75
CA ASP A 45 16.60 2.01 3.66
C ASP A 45 16.20 0.65 3.10
N VAL A 46 16.93 0.08 2.14
CA VAL A 46 16.72 -1.28 1.66
C VAL A 46 16.93 -2.31 2.77
N GLN A 47 17.97 -2.12 3.60
CA GLN A 47 18.19 -2.99 4.76
C GLN A 47 17.09 -2.83 5.81
N GLN A 48 16.68 -1.60 6.12
CA GLN A 48 15.55 -1.34 7.02
C GLN A 48 14.26 -1.98 6.50
N LEU A 49 14.01 -1.90 5.19
CA LEU A 49 12.84 -2.54 4.56
C LEU A 49 12.86 -4.06 4.76
N ARG A 50 14.01 -4.71 4.56
CA ARG A 50 14.16 -6.16 4.81
C ARG A 50 13.88 -6.53 6.27
N GLU A 51 14.38 -5.75 7.21
CA GLU A 51 14.12 -5.96 8.64
C GLU A 51 12.64 -5.78 8.97
N MET A 52 12.00 -4.74 8.42
CA MET A 52 10.58 -4.52 8.60
C MET A 52 9.73 -5.63 7.96
N ALA A 53 10.07 -6.09 6.76
CA ALA A 53 9.42 -7.23 6.11
C ALA A 53 9.56 -8.51 6.95
N THR A 54 10.74 -8.76 7.54
CA THR A 54 10.96 -9.89 8.46
C THR A 54 10.03 -9.81 9.69
N LEU A 55 9.89 -8.63 10.29
CA LEU A 55 9.00 -8.42 11.44
C LEU A 55 7.51 -8.47 11.06
N PHE A 56 7.18 -8.04 9.85
CA PHE A 56 5.84 -8.13 9.29
C PHE A 56 5.41 -9.60 9.15
N LEU A 57 6.28 -10.45 8.59
CA LEU A 57 6.06 -11.90 8.47
C LEU A 57 5.90 -12.60 9.84
N ASP A 58 6.57 -12.11 10.90
CA ASP A 58 6.40 -12.66 12.27
C ASP A 58 5.07 -12.24 12.92
N ARG A 59 4.42 -11.18 12.42
CA ARG A 59 3.21 -10.59 13.01
C ARG A 59 1.94 -10.86 12.23
N LYS A 60 2.07 -11.26 10.95
CA LYS A 60 0.94 -11.49 10.04
C LYS A 60 0.80 -12.97 9.72
N GLU A 61 -0.43 -13.39 9.50
CA GLU A 61 -0.78 -14.75 9.13
C GLU A 61 -1.20 -14.79 7.67
N PHE A 62 -0.46 -15.55 6.87
CA PHE A 62 -0.76 -15.73 5.46
C PHE A 62 -1.56 -17.03 5.28
N SER A 63 -2.64 -16.94 4.51
CA SER A 63 -3.49 -18.06 4.16
C SER A 63 -3.94 -17.95 2.71
N GLY A 64 -4.49 -19.05 2.18
CA GLY A 64 -5.11 -19.09 0.85
C GLY A 64 -6.31 -20.02 0.86
N PRO A 65 -7.09 -20.11 -0.23
CA PRO A 65 -8.07 -21.17 -0.44
C PRO A 65 -7.46 -22.56 -0.23
N PRO A 66 -8.28 -23.63 0.02
CA PRO A 66 -7.77 -24.94 0.38
C PRO A 66 -6.74 -25.57 -0.56
N ASP A 67 -6.74 -25.17 -1.82
CA ASP A 67 -5.87 -25.65 -2.91
C ASP A 67 -4.68 -24.71 -3.18
N VAL A 68 -4.55 -23.60 -2.45
CA VAL A 68 -3.48 -22.61 -2.61
C VAL A 68 -2.54 -22.65 -1.40
N ALA A 69 -1.35 -23.18 -1.61
CA ALA A 69 -0.28 -23.11 -0.62
C ALA A 69 0.50 -21.79 -0.81
N VAL A 70 0.44 -20.92 0.20
CA VAL A 70 1.25 -19.68 0.18
C VAL A 70 2.73 -20.05 0.40
N SER A 71 3.56 -19.76 -0.60
CA SER A 71 5.00 -20.00 -0.52
C SER A 71 5.72 -18.86 0.21
N ASP A 72 6.96 -19.13 0.65
CA ASP A 72 7.82 -18.08 1.24
C ASP A 72 8.08 -16.94 0.23
N GLU A 73 8.17 -17.24 -1.07
CA GLU A 73 8.32 -16.24 -2.13
C GLU A 73 7.12 -15.29 -2.17
N MET A 74 5.90 -15.83 -2.14
CA MET A 74 4.67 -15.04 -2.12
C MET A 74 4.62 -14.14 -0.89
N ALA A 75 4.88 -14.71 0.29
CA ALA A 75 4.81 -13.98 1.55
C ALA A 75 5.86 -12.86 1.63
N VAL A 76 7.09 -13.11 1.17
CA VAL A 76 8.16 -12.09 1.16
C VAL A 76 7.88 -11.00 0.11
N ALA A 77 7.34 -11.35 -1.06
CA ALA A 77 6.94 -10.39 -2.09
C ALA A 77 5.91 -9.39 -1.54
N VAL A 78 4.86 -9.90 -0.88
CA VAL A 78 3.85 -9.03 -0.24
C VAL A 78 4.47 -8.23 0.91
N ALA A 79 5.21 -8.86 1.81
CA ALA A 79 5.78 -8.18 2.98
C ALA A 79 6.72 -7.03 2.60
N ALA A 80 7.53 -7.20 1.55
CA ALA A 80 8.45 -6.16 1.08
C ALA A 80 7.70 -4.95 0.53
N GLN A 81 6.66 -5.16 -0.27
CA GLN A 81 5.85 -4.10 -0.87
C GLN A 81 4.98 -3.42 0.20
N ALA A 82 4.30 -4.18 1.06
CA ALA A 82 3.47 -3.67 2.15
C ALA A 82 4.26 -2.82 3.17
N CYS A 83 5.52 -3.18 3.44
CA CYS A 83 6.35 -2.41 4.36
C CYS A 83 6.90 -1.11 3.78
N LEU A 84 6.83 -0.93 2.46
CA LEU A 84 7.35 0.25 1.80
C LEU A 84 6.63 1.56 2.21
N PRO A 85 5.29 1.64 2.21
CA PRO A 85 4.58 2.84 2.67
C PRO A 85 4.91 3.20 4.13
N VAL A 86 5.07 2.21 4.99
CA VAL A 86 5.34 2.44 6.42
C VAL A 86 6.82 2.44 6.80
N LEU A 87 7.74 2.46 5.83
CA LEU A 87 9.18 2.40 6.08
C LEU A 87 9.67 3.48 7.09
N LYS A 88 9.11 4.68 7.01
CA LYS A 88 9.44 5.81 7.91
C LYS A 88 8.32 6.09 8.95
N LEU A 89 7.19 5.44 8.84
CA LEU A 89 6.07 5.55 9.77
C LEU A 89 6.14 4.47 10.87
N GLY A 90 6.67 3.28 10.53
CA GLY A 90 6.80 2.14 11.42
C GLY A 90 5.63 1.16 11.36
N LEU A 91 5.90 -0.12 11.68
CA LEU A 91 4.94 -1.22 11.57
C LEU A 91 3.71 -1.11 12.47
N SER A 92 3.69 -0.20 13.44
CA SER A 92 2.51 0.03 14.29
C SER A 92 1.32 0.58 13.52
N TRP A 93 1.51 1.09 12.33
CA TRP A 93 0.43 1.48 11.42
C TRP A 93 -0.42 0.29 10.98
N TYR A 94 0.12 -0.92 11.04
CA TYR A 94 -0.54 -2.18 10.68
C TYR A 94 -0.97 -3.02 11.88
N ASP A 95 -1.03 -2.45 13.09
CA ASP A 95 -1.42 -3.21 14.30
C ASP A 95 -2.93 -3.59 14.31
N GLY A 96 -3.76 -3.02 13.40
CA GLY A 96 -5.22 -3.21 13.36
C GLY A 96 -5.70 -4.54 12.75
N PHE A 97 -4.87 -5.28 12.01
CA PHE A 97 -5.24 -6.53 11.35
C PHE A 97 -4.16 -7.60 11.49
N ILE A 98 -4.50 -8.86 11.20
CA ILE A 98 -3.56 -10.01 11.29
C ILE A 98 -3.50 -10.78 9.98
N GLY A 99 -4.64 -11.05 9.33
CA GLY A 99 -4.76 -11.95 8.20
C GLY A 99 -4.38 -11.32 6.86
N ILE A 100 -3.69 -12.10 6.02
CA ILE A 100 -3.49 -11.82 4.60
C ILE A 100 -3.94 -13.06 3.85
N VAL A 101 -4.89 -12.90 2.92
CA VAL A 101 -5.46 -13.99 2.13
C VAL A 101 -4.98 -13.87 0.69
N MET A 102 -4.23 -14.87 0.24
CA MET A 102 -3.67 -14.92 -1.11
C MET A 102 -4.55 -15.76 -2.02
N HIS A 103 -5.14 -15.15 -3.04
CA HIS A 103 -5.82 -15.85 -4.11
C HIS A 103 -4.87 -16.08 -5.30
N PRO A 104 -5.06 -17.15 -6.09
CA PRO A 104 -4.17 -17.39 -7.25
C PRO A 104 -4.38 -16.37 -8.36
N ASP A 105 -5.60 -15.87 -8.52
CA ASP A 105 -6.07 -14.95 -9.57
C ASP A 105 -7.11 -13.97 -8.98
N LEU A 106 -7.72 -13.13 -9.83
CA LEU A 106 -8.78 -12.20 -9.45
C LEU A 106 -9.91 -12.91 -8.70
N VAL A 107 -10.51 -12.21 -7.75
CA VAL A 107 -11.64 -12.70 -6.97
C VAL A 107 -12.91 -11.99 -7.43
N ASN A 108 -13.93 -12.77 -7.81
CA ASN A 108 -15.25 -12.21 -8.07
C ASN A 108 -15.94 -11.94 -6.72
N ALA A 109 -16.08 -10.67 -6.37
CA ALA A 109 -16.87 -10.23 -5.23
C ALA A 109 -18.27 -9.83 -5.70
N ARG A 110 -19.29 -10.35 -5.01
CA ARG A 110 -20.66 -9.89 -5.23
C ARG A 110 -20.87 -8.62 -4.43
N ARG A 111 -21.20 -7.53 -5.14
CA ARG A 111 -21.45 -6.21 -4.56
C ARG A 111 -22.93 -5.88 -4.63
N GLU A 112 -23.40 -5.13 -3.64
CA GLU A 112 -24.73 -4.54 -3.63
C GLU A 112 -24.58 -3.02 -3.58
N ARG A 113 -25.16 -2.33 -4.54
CA ARG A 113 -25.23 -0.87 -4.55
C ARG A 113 -26.68 -0.44 -4.55
N MET A 114 -27.06 0.40 -3.58
CA MET A 114 -28.37 1.04 -3.56
C MET A 114 -28.27 2.39 -4.29
N ASP A 115 -29.12 2.59 -5.29
CA ASP A 115 -29.21 3.86 -5.99
C ASP A 115 -30.01 4.91 -5.20
N GLU A 116 -30.10 6.13 -5.75
CA GLU A 116 -30.82 7.26 -5.13
C GLU A 116 -32.32 6.97 -4.95
N ASP A 117 -32.90 6.06 -5.74
CA ASP A 117 -34.29 5.63 -5.66
C ASP A 117 -34.50 4.47 -4.67
N GLY A 118 -33.44 4.01 -3.99
CA GLY A 118 -33.47 2.94 -3.00
C GLY A 118 -33.51 1.52 -3.62
N ILE A 119 -33.18 1.38 -4.91
CA ILE A 119 -33.12 0.10 -5.59
C ILE A 119 -31.73 -0.50 -5.37
N VAL A 120 -31.69 -1.74 -4.90
CA VAL A 120 -30.45 -2.50 -4.73
C VAL A 120 -30.07 -3.15 -6.06
N HIS A 121 -28.91 -2.79 -6.57
CA HIS A 121 -28.28 -3.40 -7.74
C HIS A 121 -27.22 -4.38 -7.24
N GLU A 122 -27.33 -5.66 -7.64
CA GLU A 122 -26.31 -6.67 -7.43
C GLU A 122 -25.45 -6.76 -8.68
N TYR A 123 -24.12 -6.72 -8.53
CA TYR A 123 -23.17 -6.93 -9.62
C TYR A 123 -21.95 -7.73 -9.11
N ASP A 124 -21.32 -8.44 -10.04
CA ASP A 124 -20.06 -9.13 -9.76
C ASP A 124 -18.91 -8.20 -10.15
N GLU A 125 -17.98 -7.97 -9.21
CA GLU A 125 -16.78 -7.17 -9.40
C GLU A 125 -15.55 -8.08 -9.34
N GLU A 126 -14.67 -7.97 -10.34
CA GLU A 126 -13.38 -8.64 -10.34
C GLU A 126 -12.37 -7.81 -9.51
N LEU A 127 -11.94 -8.35 -8.38
CA LEU A 127 -11.02 -7.68 -7.46
C LEU A 127 -9.62 -8.28 -7.54
N SER A 128 -8.62 -7.42 -7.71
CA SER A 128 -7.19 -7.73 -7.55
C SER A 128 -6.79 -7.80 -6.09
N GLY A 129 -7.49 -7.07 -5.22
CA GLY A 129 -7.30 -7.03 -3.78
C GLY A 129 -8.53 -6.49 -3.06
N GLU A 130 -8.53 -6.53 -1.75
CA GLU A 130 -9.51 -5.89 -0.88
C GLU A 130 -8.96 -5.80 0.56
N ALA A 131 -8.92 -4.58 1.12
CA ALA A 131 -8.63 -4.35 2.52
C ALA A 131 -9.94 -4.10 3.29
N MET A 132 -10.19 -4.88 4.35
CA MET A 132 -11.37 -4.74 5.19
C MET A 132 -10.99 -4.10 6.52
N ASP A 133 -11.84 -3.21 7.05
CA ASP A 133 -11.63 -2.62 8.37
C ASP A 133 -11.56 -3.71 9.46
N GLY A 134 -10.39 -3.77 10.14
CA GLY A 134 -10.11 -4.80 11.15
C GLY A 134 -10.09 -6.25 10.64
N GLY A 135 -10.31 -6.46 9.35
CA GLY A 135 -10.35 -7.75 8.68
C GLY A 135 -9.04 -8.10 7.96
N PRO A 136 -9.04 -9.22 7.22
CA PRO A 136 -7.90 -9.58 6.39
C PRO A 136 -7.73 -8.64 5.20
N VAL A 137 -6.50 -8.56 4.70
CA VAL A 137 -6.20 -8.02 3.38
C VAL A 137 -6.20 -9.18 2.38
N MET A 138 -7.02 -9.11 1.33
CA MET A 138 -7.04 -10.08 0.24
C MET A 138 -6.20 -9.57 -0.92
N LEU A 139 -5.47 -10.48 -1.59
CA LEU A 139 -4.58 -10.14 -2.71
C LEU A 139 -4.60 -11.25 -3.77
N SER A 140 -4.66 -10.87 -5.04
CA SER A 140 -4.40 -11.75 -6.18
C SER A 140 -2.89 -11.96 -6.34
N TRP A 141 -2.44 -13.22 -6.29
CA TRP A 141 -1.01 -13.52 -6.52
C TRP A 141 -0.55 -13.12 -7.92
N ARG A 142 -1.41 -13.26 -8.92
CA ARG A 142 -1.08 -12.83 -10.29
C ARG A 142 -0.68 -11.36 -10.31
N ASP A 143 -1.51 -10.49 -9.74
CA ASP A 143 -1.26 -9.05 -9.75
C ASP A 143 -0.08 -8.66 -8.86
N VAL A 144 0.09 -9.32 -7.70
CA VAL A 144 1.29 -9.18 -6.87
C VAL A 144 2.54 -9.57 -7.63
N ALA A 145 2.52 -10.68 -8.37
CA ALA A 145 3.67 -11.18 -9.12
C ALA A 145 4.06 -10.25 -10.28
N ASP A 146 3.07 -9.64 -10.92
CA ASP A 146 3.23 -8.76 -12.08
C ASP A 146 3.55 -7.30 -11.69
N ALA A 147 3.49 -6.95 -10.39
CA ALA A 147 3.68 -5.59 -9.88
C ALA A 147 5.04 -4.95 -10.25
N GLY A 148 6.06 -5.75 -10.60
CA GLY A 148 7.33 -5.25 -11.12
C GLY A 148 7.20 -4.68 -12.53
N ASP A 149 6.38 -5.29 -13.36
CA ASP A 149 6.14 -4.90 -14.76
C ASP A 149 5.09 -3.79 -14.84
N THR A 150 4.02 -3.87 -14.03
CA THR A 150 2.95 -2.86 -13.98
C THR A 150 3.38 -1.55 -13.31
N ALA A 151 4.46 -1.55 -12.56
CA ALA A 151 5.04 -0.35 -11.93
C ALA A 151 5.33 0.78 -12.93
N ALA A 152 5.61 0.45 -14.21
CA ALA A 152 5.83 1.45 -15.25
C ALA A 152 4.55 2.25 -15.59
N TRP A 153 3.38 1.71 -15.27
CA TRP A 153 2.07 2.34 -15.46
C TRP A 153 1.47 2.88 -14.17
N GLY A 154 2.26 2.94 -13.09
CA GLY A 154 1.79 3.47 -11.81
C GLY A 154 1.00 2.50 -10.95
N TYR A 155 0.78 1.24 -11.40
CA TYR A 155 -0.08 0.27 -10.72
C TYR A 155 0.70 -0.68 -9.78
N ASN A 156 0.17 -0.89 -8.57
CA ASN A 156 0.68 -1.87 -7.60
C ASN A 156 -0.37 -2.25 -6.55
N VAL A 157 -1.01 -3.40 -6.74
CA VAL A 157 -2.10 -3.88 -5.87
C VAL A 157 -1.73 -3.95 -4.38
N VAL A 158 -0.49 -4.32 -4.03
CA VAL A 158 -0.09 -4.40 -2.61
C VAL A 158 -0.05 -3.02 -1.98
N ILE A 159 0.53 -2.03 -2.67
CA ILE A 159 0.57 -0.64 -2.16
C ILE A 159 -0.84 -0.08 -2.07
N HIS A 160 -1.70 -0.37 -3.05
CA HIS A 160 -3.11 0.00 -3.09
C HIS A 160 -3.83 -0.44 -1.81
N GLU A 161 -3.89 -1.75 -1.57
CA GLU A 161 -4.59 -2.31 -0.42
C GLU A 161 -4.03 -1.83 0.92
N PHE A 162 -2.71 -1.67 0.99
CA PHE A 162 -2.07 -1.17 2.20
C PHE A 162 -2.24 0.35 2.38
N ALA A 163 -2.54 1.11 1.34
CA ALA A 163 -2.98 2.50 1.47
C ALA A 163 -4.37 2.57 2.12
N HIS A 164 -5.31 1.70 1.72
CA HIS A 164 -6.61 1.58 2.41
C HIS A 164 -6.45 1.21 3.89
N VAL A 165 -5.53 0.30 4.24
CA VAL A 165 -5.23 -0.01 5.66
C VAL A 165 -4.75 1.24 6.41
N LEU A 166 -4.00 2.14 5.77
CA LEU A 166 -3.56 3.39 6.40
C LEU A 166 -4.70 4.39 6.53
N ASP A 167 -5.58 4.47 5.54
CA ASP A 167 -6.74 5.35 5.51
C ASP A 167 -7.72 4.96 6.63
N MET A 168 -8.16 3.71 6.64
CA MET A 168 -9.12 3.16 7.61
C MET A 168 -8.63 3.13 9.06
N ARG A 169 -7.40 3.58 9.35
CA ARG A 169 -6.83 3.47 10.69
C ARG A 169 -7.57 4.27 11.77
N ASP A 170 -8.31 5.31 11.44
CA ASP A 170 -9.18 6.05 12.35
C ASP A 170 -10.64 5.58 12.31
N GLY A 171 -10.94 4.55 11.51
CA GLY A 171 -12.25 3.93 11.38
C GLY A 171 -13.08 4.48 10.23
N VAL A 172 -12.50 5.31 9.36
CA VAL A 172 -13.18 5.88 8.20
C VAL A 172 -12.32 5.65 6.95
N ALA A 173 -12.93 5.24 5.84
CA ALA A 173 -12.30 5.21 4.53
C ALA A 173 -12.77 6.45 3.78
N ASP A 174 -11.99 7.52 3.79
CA ASP A 174 -12.33 8.80 3.15
C ASP A 174 -11.15 9.43 2.38
N GLY A 175 -10.06 8.67 2.21
CA GLY A 175 -8.82 9.14 1.58
C GLY A 175 -7.99 10.06 2.48
N VAL A 176 -8.34 10.17 3.77
CA VAL A 176 -7.67 11.08 4.73
C VAL A 176 -7.09 10.29 5.90
N PRO A 177 -5.89 9.73 5.77
CA PRO A 177 -5.28 8.95 6.83
C PRO A 177 -5.06 9.79 8.10
N PRO A 178 -4.90 9.17 9.29
CA PRO A 178 -4.68 9.89 10.53
C PRO A 178 -3.50 10.86 10.46
N LEU A 179 -3.76 12.15 10.61
CA LEU A 179 -2.78 13.22 10.55
C LEU A 179 -2.54 13.84 11.94
N ALA A 180 -1.33 14.38 12.16
CA ALA A 180 -0.90 14.80 13.48
C ALA A 180 -1.57 16.09 13.97
N SER A 181 -2.14 16.92 13.08
CA SER A 181 -2.80 18.17 13.45
C SER A 181 -3.98 18.49 12.53
N ARG A 182 -4.90 19.35 13.04
CA ARG A 182 -6.02 19.87 12.24
C ARG A 182 -5.55 20.62 11.00
N GLU A 183 -4.49 21.40 11.12
CA GLU A 183 -3.92 22.15 9.99
C GLU A 183 -3.40 21.20 8.88
N GLN A 184 -2.75 20.11 9.26
CA GLN A 184 -2.33 19.09 8.31
C GLN A 184 -3.53 18.41 7.63
N ARG A 185 -4.60 18.16 8.39
CA ARG A 185 -5.83 17.56 7.83
C ARG A 185 -6.53 18.52 6.86
N GLU A 186 -6.66 19.79 7.20
CA GLU A 186 -7.25 20.82 6.33
C GLU A 186 -6.44 20.96 5.04
N ARG A 187 -5.11 20.99 5.14
CA ARG A 187 -4.22 21.01 3.96
C ARG A 187 -4.31 19.75 3.12
N TRP A 188 -4.44 18.59 3.77
CA TRP A 188 -4.59 17.29 3.09
C TRP A 188 -5.85 17.30 2.24
N ILE A 189 -6.99 17.61 2.83
CA ILE A 189 -8.28 17.65 2.16
C ILE A 189 -8.23 18.64 0.97
N GLU A 190 -7.74 19.86 1.19
CA GLU A 190 -7.62 20.88 0.13
C GLU A 190 -6.88 20.36 -1.11
N VAL A 191 -5.73 19.68 -0.90
CA VAL A 191 -4.90 19.20 -2.02
C VAL A 191 -5.49 17.93 -2.63
N LEU A 192 -6.00 16.99 -1.79
CA LEU A 192 -6.57 15.74 -2.27
C LEU A 192 -7.81 16.01 -3.12
N ASP A 193 -8.77 16.80 -2.61
CA ASP A 193 -10.02 17.11 -3.31
C ASP A 193 -9.76 17.81 -4.64
N ALA A 194 -8.83 18.79 -4.68
CA ALA A 194 -8.51 19.48 -5.92
C ALA A 194 -7.96 18.56 -7.01
N HIS A 195 -7.14 17.56 -6.64
CA HIS A 195 -6.58 16.61 -7.62
C HIS A 195 -7.56 15.49 -7.96
N TYR A 196 -8.40 15.07 -7.00
CA TYR A 196 -9.50 14.13 -7.24
C TYR A 196 -10.51 14.70 -8.25
N GLU A 197 -10.98 15.94 -8.03
CA GLU A 197 -11.88 16.62 -8.97
C GLU A 197 -11.26 16.77 -10.36
N ALA A 198 -9.95 17.07 -10.43
CA ALA A 198 -9.25 17.16 -11.71
C ALA A 198 -9.19 15.81 -12.44
N LEU A 199 -8.94 14.71 -11.72
CA LEU A 199 -8.96 13.36 -12.28
C LEU A 199 -10.35 12.98 -12.80
N CYS A 200 -11.41 13.26 -12.02
CA CYS A 200 -12.79 13.04 -12.46
C CYS A 200 -13.09 13.81 -13.76
N ASP A 201 -12.68 15.08 -13.85
CA ASP A 201 -12.85 15.90 -15.05
C ASP A 201 -12.08 15.36 -16.28
N GLU A 202 -10.90 14.79 -16.09
CA GLU A 202 -10.09 14.17 -17.16
C GLU A 202 -10.79 12.89 -17.67
N VAL A 203 -11.23 12.03 -16.75
CA VAL A 203 -11.96 10.79 -17.07
C VAL A 203 -13.25 11.10 -17.82
N ASP A 204 -14.06 12.05 -17.34
CA ASP A 204 -15.32 12.46 -17.96
C ASP A 204 -15.14 12.99 -19.40
N ARG A 205 -14.01 13.67 -19.66
CA ARG A 205 -13.64 14.18 -20.99
C ARG A 205 -12.97 13.13 -21.89
N GLY A 206 -12.70 11.92 -21.37
CA GLY A 206 -11.99 10.88 -22.11
C GLY A 206 -10.52 11.23 -22.40
N VAL A 207 -9.90 12.05 -21.55
CA VAL A 207 -8.47 12.36 -21.59
C VAL A 207 -7.77 11.25 -20.82
N GLU A 208 -6.66 10.74 -21.34
CA GLU A 208 -5.84 9.75 -20.64
C GLU A 208 -5.06 10.44 -19.49
N PRO A 209 -5.39 10.16 -18.22
CA PRO A 209 -4.74 10.80 -17.09
C PRO A 209 -3.42 10.11 -16.73
N LEU A 210 -2.58 10.78 -15.91
CA LEU A 210 -1.40 10.16 -15.32
C LEU A 210 -1.76 9.05 -14.31
N LEU A 211 -2.75 9.33 -13.47
CA LEU A 211 -3.24 8.38 -12.47
C LEU A 211 -4.24 7.40 -13.11
N ASP A 212 -4.30 6.17 -12.59
CA ASP A 212 -5.30 5.21 -13.05
C ASP A 212 -6.71 5.80 -12.92
N PRO A 213 -7.55 5.74 -13.98
CA PRO A 213 -8.94 6.21 -13.93
C PRO A 213 -9.78 5.61 -12.80
N TYR A 214 -9.40 4.46 -12.26
CA TYR A 214 -10.03 3.84 -11.09
C TYR A 214 -10.03 4.76 -9.87
N GLY A 215 -9.01 5.60 -9.72
CA GLY A 215 -8.95 6.63 -8.69
C GLY A 215 -10.07 7.68 -8.75
N ALA A 216 -10.84 7.77 -9.85
CA ALA A 216 -11.99 8.66 -9.94
C ALA A 216 -13.29 8.08 -9.33
N GLU A 217 -13.29 6.81 -8.88
CA GLU A 217 -14.47 6.19 -8.28
C GLU A 217 -14.84 6.79 -6.92
N SER A 218 -13.82 7.09 -6.12
CA SER A 218 -14.02 7.70 -4.79
C SER A 218 -12.74 8.33 -4.23
N PRO A 219 -12.80 9.21 -3.21
CA PRO A 219 -11.62 9.81 -2.59
C PRO A 219 -10.65 8.78 -1.98
N GLU A 220 -11.15 7.69 -1.41
CA GLU A 220 -10.33 6.60 -0.88
C GLU A 220 -9.57 5.86 -1.98
N GLU A 221 -10.19 5.61 -3.14
CA GLU A 221 -9.53 5.01 -4.30
C GLU A 221 -8.50 5.97 -4.90
N PHE A 222 -8.82 7.26 -4.93
CA PHE A 222 -7.87 8.28 -5.36
C PHE A 222 -6.60 8.28 -4.49
N PHE A 223 -6.75 8.21 -3.17
CA PHE A 223 -5.60 8.13 -2.27
C PHE A 223 -4.77 6.87 -2.49
N ALA A 224 -5.43 5.71 -2.71
CA ALA A 224 -4.76 4.45 -2.97
C ALA A 224 -3.96 4.50 -4.29
N VAL A 225 -4.60 4.90 -5.40
CA VAL A 225 -3.95 5.06 -6.72
C VAL A 225 -2.82 6.09 -6.70
N ALA A 226 -3.03 7.23 -6.04
CA ALA A 226 -1.97 8.23 -5.88
C ALA A 226 -0.77 7.69 -5.08
N SER A 227 -1.02 6.84 -4.07
CA SER A 227 0.02 6.18 -3.28
C SER A 227 0.80 5.16 -4.10
N GLU A 228 0.13 4.38 -4.95
CA GLU A 228 0.80 3.49 -5.89
C GLU A 228 1.80 4.25 -6.76
N THR A 229 1.29 5.25 -7.50
CA THR A 229 2.08 6.06 -8.42
C THR A 229 3.24 6.76 -7.70
N PHE A 230 3.01 7.26 -6.47
CA PHE A 230 4.06 7.87 -5.64
C PHE A 230 5.24 6.93 -5.39
N PHE A 231 5.00 5.64 -5.17
CA PHE A 231 6.07 4.68 -4.87
C PHE A 231 6.68 4.03 -6.10
N VAL A 232 5.91 3.82 -7.17
CA VAL A 232 6.38 3.07 -8.35
C VAL A 232 6.76 3.96 -9.54
N ALA A 233 6.11 5.12 -9.73
CA ALA A 233 6.36 6.10 -10.79
C ALA A 233 6.56 7.53 -10.22
N PRO A 234 7.49 7.72 -9.24
CA PRO A 234 7.60 8.97 -8.49
C PRO A 234 8.08 10.17 -9.31
N LEU A 235 8.82 9.94 -10.40
CA LEU A 235 9.34 11.03 -11.23
C LEU A 235 8.23 11.69 -12.03
N GLU A 236 7.36 10.88 -12.59
CA GLU A 236 6.19 11.25 -13.36
C GLU A 236 5.20 12.01 -12.45
N LEU A 237 4.88 11.45 -11.28
CA LEU A 237 3.99 12.10 -10.32
C LEU A 237 4.52 13.46 -9.88
N ARG A 238 5.81 13.56 -9.56
CA ARG A 238 6.42 14.83 -9.15
C ARG A 238 6.44 15.86 -10.28
N ALA A 239 6.60 15.42 -11.52
CA ALA A 239 6.65 16.32 -12.67
C ALA A 239 5.27 16.88 -13.02
N GLU A 240 4.22 16.08 -12.98
CA GLU A 240 2.88 16.44 -13.42
C GLU A 240 1.98 16.93 -12.27
N LEU A 241 2.08 16.33 -11.09
CA LEU A 241 1.25 16.65 -9.92
C LEU A 241 2.12 16.99 -8.69
N PRO A 242 2.96 18.04 -8.75
CA PRO A 242 3.95 18.33 -7.70
C PRO A 242 3.34 18.60 -6.33
N ALA A 243 2.16 19.21 -6.23
CA ALA A 243 1.50 19.48 -4.96
C ALA A 243 1.00 18.19 -4.28
N LEU A 244 0.48 17.24 -5.05
CA LEU A 244 0.09 15.93 -4.57
C LEU A 244 1.32 15.12 -4.15
N TYR A 245 2.40 15.15 -4.96
CA TYR A 245 3.66 14.51 -4.61
C TYR A 245 4.21 15.01 -3.27
N ASP A 246 4.27 16.33 -3.06
CA ASP A 246 4.78 16.94 -1.82
C ASP A 246 3.91 16.58 -0.61
N LEU A 247 2.58 16.50 -0.79
CA LEU A 247 1.65 16.06 0.23
C LEU A 247 1.97 14.62 0.68
N LEU A 248 2.08 13.70 -0.27
CA LEU A 248 2.38 12.28 -0.01
C LEU A 248 3.80 12.11 0.57
N ALA A 249 4.79 12.84 0.06
CA ALA A 249 6.16 12.83 0.59
C ALA A 249 6.20 13.28 2.06
N GLY A 250 5.41 14.28 2.42
CA GLY A 250 5.27 14.75 3.80
C GLY A 250 4.62 13.70 4.71
N PHE A 251 3.57 13.04 4.27
CA PHE A 251 2.89 11.98 5.00
C PHE A 251 3.77 10.75 5.19
N TYR A 252 4.26 10.16 4.09
CA TYR A 252 5.09 8.96 4.10
C TYR A 252 6.50 9.19 4.67
N ARG A 253 6.93 10.47 4.78
CA ARG A 253 8.29 10.87 5.18
C ARG A 253 9.35 10.23 4.29
N GLN A 254 9.05 10.12 3.01
CA GLN A 254 9.90 9.52 1.99
C GLN A 254 9.91 10.44 0.75
N ASP A 255 11.02 10.46 0.03
CA ASP A 255 11.17 11.17 -1.25
C ASP A 255 11.72 10.19 -2.30
N PRO A 256 10.87 9.31 -2.86
CA PRO A 256 11.32 8.30 -3.81
C PRO A 256 11.84 8.90 -5.12
N ALA A 257 11.38 10.09 -5.54
CA ALA A 257 11.88 10.73 -6.74
C ALA A 257 13.30 11.28 -6.57
N ALA A 258 13.72 11.68 -5.36
CA ALA A 258 15.10 12.12 -5.11
C ALA A 258 16.11 10.98 -5.27
N THR A 259 15.69 9.74 -5.01
CA THR A 259 16.55 8.55 -5.10
C THR A 259 16.47 7.83 -6.45
N ALA A 260 15.42 8.06 -7.23
CA ALA A 260 15.22 7.45 -8.55
C ALA A 260 16.22 7.97 -9.63
N THR A 261 16.83 9.13 -9.40
CA THR A 261 17.79 9.76 -10.34
C THR A 261 19.21 9.23 -10.26
N VAL A 262 19.51 8.24 -9.42
CA VAL A 262 20.87 7.72 -9.15
C VAL A 262 21.10 6.35 -9.82
N GLY A 263 20.33 5.99 -10.83
CA GLY A 263 20.44 4.73 -11.60
C GLY A 263 21.07 4.93 -12.98
#